data_1560abc79763e375a58427b502187f7d
#
_entry.id   1560abc79763e375a58427b502187f7d
#
_cell.length_a   1.000
_cell.length_b   1.000
_cell.length_c   1.000
_cell.angle_alpha   90.00
_cell.angle_beta   90.00
_cell.angle_gamma   90.00
#
_symmetry.space_group_name_H-M   'P 1'
#
loop_
_entity.id
_entity.type
_entity.pdbx_description
1 polymer ?
#
loop_
_entity_poly.entity_id
_entity_poly.type
_entity_poly.pdbx_seq_one_letter_code
_entity_poly.pdbx_strand_id
1 'polypeptide(L)'
;MKKYLWLVVSLFSLLLYPAMASGHATVISSNPSPNEAMDTLPEKITIQFSENIQPAFHSLEVFSQDGDKIQTQDSTISEQSEKILEAKWKGTIDEGIYYIKWRVVSSDGHPIEGTIPFQFGDSAGLSDQNNSEVNESFPNSINVMLQSLQYICFAALTGILFFRLSLMKDSRLFEASRRTRLYLWSSYAGLAFSIFCSLPLKVTLDAGVGWTYAFKVSYIKEVLNATNFGSVWIIEILILLLLFLVIYFM
;
A
#
# COMPACT_ATOMS: atom_id res chain seq x y z
N MET A 1 15.18 31.97 -24.50
CA MET A 1 15.62 31.46 -23.18
C MET A 1 14.66 31.83 -22.04
N LYS A 2 14.22 33.09 -21.86
CA LYS A 2 13.31 33.47 -20.75
C LYS A 2 11.97 32.73 -20.71
N LYS A 3 11.38 32.35 -21.86
CA LYS A 3 10.09 31.61 -21.92
C LYS A 3 10.16 30.21 -21.33
N TYR A 4 11.28 29.51 -21.48
CA TYR A 4 11.45 28.15 -20.95
C TYR A 4 11.84 28.14 -19.47
N LEU A 5 12.47 29.23 -19.00
CA LEU A 5 12.78 29.39 -17.58
C LEU A 5 11.50 29.39 -16.73
N TRP A 6 10.46 30.09 -17.16
CA TRP A 6 9.17 30.13 -16.47
C TRP A 6 8.47 28.75 -16.48
N LEU A 7 8.63 27.97 -17.53
CA LEU A 7 8.09 26.62 -17.64
C LEU A 7 8.79 25.66 -16.68
N VAL A 8 10.12 25.77 -16.57
CA VAL A 8 10.92 24.99 -15.62
C VAL A 8 10.60 25.39 -14.18
N VAL A 9 10.49 26.69 -13.88
CA VAL A 9 10.13 27.19 -12.55
C VAL A 9 8.71 26.76 -12.17
N SER A 10 7.75 26.80 -13.10
CA SER A 10 6.37 26.33 -12.89
C SER A 10 6.34 24.82 -12.64
N LEU A 11 7.11 24.02 -13.39
CA LEU A 11 7.21 22.58 -13.18
C LEU A 11 7.87 22.25 -11.83
N PHE A 12 8.91 23.00 -11.46
CA PHE A 12 9.60 22.84 -10.19
C PHE A 12 8.72 23.26 -9.00
N SER A 13 7.91 24.31 -9.14
CA SER A 13 6.95 24.71 -8.10
C SER A 13 5.81 23.70 -7.89
N LEU A 14 5.42 22.97 -8.93
CA LEU A 14 4.49 21.83 -8.82
C LEU A 14 5.08 20.65 -8.03
N LEU A 15 6.39 20.43 -8.13
CA LEU A 15 7.10 19.40 -7.35
C LEU A 15 7.29 19.80 -5.88
N LEU A 16 7.20 21.10 -5.55
CA LEU A 16 7.29 21.60 -4.18
C LEU A 16 5.92 21.65 -3.48
N TYR A 17 4.85 21.21 -4.14
CA TYR A 17 3.55 21.11 -3.48
C TYR A 17 3.64 20.01 -2.40
N PRO A 18 3.49 20.37 -1.11
CA PRO A 18 3.61 19.39 -0.05
C PRO A 18 2.45 18.40 -0.20
N ALA A 19 2.74 17.19 -0.64
CA ALA A 19 1.81 16.10 -0.44
C ALA A 19 1.65 15.91 1.07
N MET A 20 0.43 15.88 1.57
CA MET A 20 0.17 15.51 2.96
C MET A 20 0.83 14.15 3.17
N ALA A 21 1.89 14.12 3.95
CA ALA A 21 2.51 12.86 4.36
C ALA A 21 1.51 12.18 5.29
N SER A 22 0.76 11.23 4.76
CA SER A 22 -0.04 10.32 5.56
C SER A 22 0.93 9.38 6.25
N GLY A 23 0.90 9.31 7.56
CA GLY A 23 1.67 8.35 8.32
C GLY A 23 0.98 6.98 8.33
N HIS A 24 1.63 5.96 8.90
CA HIS A 24 1.00 4.66 9.12
C HIS A 24 -0.18 4.81 10.09
N ALA A 25 -1.29 4.16 9.79
CA ALA A 25 -2.41 4.11 10.71
C ALA A 25 -2.00 3.37 11.99
N THR A 26 -2.37 3.92 13.13
CA THR A 26 -2.17 3.30 14.45
C THR A 26 -3.53 3.05 15.09
N VAL A 27 -3.64 2.03 15.95
CA VAL A 27 -4.87 1.78 16.70
C VAL A 27 -5.03 2.86 17.76
N ILE A 28 -6.15 3.58 17.74
CA ILE A 28 -6.53 4.57 18.77
C ILE A 28 -7.31 3.90 19.89
N SER A 29 -8.27 3.04 19.53
CA SER A 29 -9.14 2.34 20.46
C SER A 29 -9.70 1.07 19.83
N SER A 30 -10.12 0.14 20.68
CA SER A 30 -10.85 -1.05 20.26
C SER A 30 -11.92 -1.41 21.26
N ASN A 31 -12.90 -2.15 20.82
CA ASN A 31 -13.90 -2.78 21.66
C ASN A 31 -14.09 -4.24 21.23
N PRO A 32 -13.63 -5.24 22.00
CA PRO A 32 -12.95 -5.16 23.32
C PRO A 32 -11.64 -4.36 23.31
N SER A 33 -11.31 -3.72 24.46
CA SER A 33 -10.02 -3.05 24.66
C SER A 33 -8.91 -4.07 24.96
N PRO A 34 -7.63 -3.74 24.73
CA PRO A 34 -6.54 -4.64 25.08
C PRO A 34 -6.54 -4.99 26.57
N ASN A 35 -6.47 -6.28 26.88
CA ASN A 35 -6.49 -6.86 28.21
C ASN A 35 -7.78 -6.58 29.02
N GLU A 36 -8.85 -6.19 28.38
CA GLU A 36 -10.15 -5.98 29.01
C GLU A 36 -10.75 -7.32 29.45
N ALA A 37 -11.25 -7.37 30.68
CA ALA A 37 -12.11 -8.44 31.18
C ALA A 37 -13.55 -7.94 31.15
N MET A 38 -14.46 -8.72 30.55
CA MET A 38 -15.86 -8.33 30.37
C MET A 38 -16.81 -9.50 30.67
N ASP A 39 -17.95 -9.17 31.28
CA ASP A 39 -19.01 -10.13 31.60
C ASP A 39 -20.04 -10.25 30.45
N THR A 40 -20.05 -9.28 29.57
CA THR A 40 -20.96 -9.24 28.42
C THR A 40 -20.22 -8.86 27.15
N LEU A 41 -20.41 -9.63 26.09
CA LEU A 41 -19.80 -9.31 24.79
C LEU A 41 -20.45 -8.08 24.15
N PRO A 42 -19.68 -7.22 23.52
CA PRO A 42 -20.23 -6.16 22.67
C PRO A 42 -20.98 -6.75 21.47
N GLU A 43 -21.95 -6.05 20.91
CA GLU A 43 -22.70 -6.50 19.73
C GLU A 43 -21.77 -6.79 18.52
N LYS A 44 -20.71 -6.01 18.43
CA LYS A 44 -19.70 -6.14 17.39
C LYS A 44 -18.32 -5.78 17.94
N ILE A 45 -17.30 -6.38 17.34
CA ILE A 45 -15.91 -5.99 17.55
C ILE A 45 -15.66 -4.75 16.71
N THR A 46 -14.99 -3.74 17.28
CA THR A 46 -14.60 -2.53 16.57
C THR A 46 -13.16 -2.17 16.87
N ILE A 47 -12.42 -1.73 15.84
CA ILE A 47 -11.06 -1.21 15.99
C ILE A 47 -11.00 0.13 15.26
N GLN A 48 -10.65 1.19 15.98
CA GLN A 48 -10.54 2.54 15.44
C GLN A 48 -9.07 2.88 15.21
N PHE A 49 -8.78 3.38 14.01
CA PHE A 49 -7.45 3.79 13.57
C PHE A 49 -7.31 5.32 13.53
N SER A 50 -6.07 5.80 13.62
CA SER A 50 -5.72 7.23 13.52
C SER A 50 -6.02 7.81 12.13
N GLU A 51 -5.93 6.98 11.10
CA GLU A 51 -6.12 7.37 9.70
C GLU A 51 -7.11 6.43 9.00
N ASN A 52 -7.54 6.82 7.79
CA ASN A 52 -8.39 5.98 6.96
C ASN A 52 -7.65 4.69 6.59
N ILE A 53 -8.39 3.59 6.56
CA ILE A 53 -7.92 2.29 6.08
C ILE A 53 -8.53 2.01 4.70
N GLN A 54 -7.77 1.30 3.87
CA GLN A 54 -8.24 0.99 2.53
C GLN A 54 -9.33 -0.10 2.57
N PRO A 55 -10.34 -0.03 1.68
CA PRO A 55 -11.45 -0.99 1.66
C PRO A 55 -11.05 -2.39 1.22
N ALA A 56 -9.82 -2.58 0.73
CA ALA A 56 -9.29 -3.87 0.33
C ALA A 56 -8.36 -4.47 1.39
N PHE A 57 -8.30 -5.80 1.41
CA PHE A 57 -7.30 -6.56 2.19
C PHE A 57 -7.35 -6.34 3.70
N HIS A 58 -8.52 -6.12 4.25
CA HIS A 58 -8.72 -6.12 5.70
C HIS A 58 -9.19 -7.49 6.19
N SER A 59 -8.78 -7.85 7.41
CA SER A 59 -9.28 -9.04 8.10
C SER A 59 -9.38 -8.77 9.61
N LEU A 60 -10.33 -9.42 10.25
CA LEU A 60 -10.49 -9.46 11.68
C LEU A 60 -10.91 -10.89 12.04
N GLU A 61 -10.07 -11.57 12.79
CA GLU A 61 -10.28 -12.96 13.17
C GLU A 61 -10.09 -13.10 14.68
N VAL A 62 -10.90 -13.91 15.31
CA VAL A 62 -10.81 -14.18 16.75
C VAL A 62 -10.37 -15.61 16.97
N PHE A 63 -9.45 -15.79 17.91
CA PHE A 63 -8.93 -17.09 18.31
C PHE A 63 -9.07 -17.27 19.82
N SER A 64 -9.38 -18.50 20.26
CA SER A 64 -9.29 -18.86 21.68
C SER A 64 -7.83 -18.99 22.12
N GLN A 65 -7.59 -19.12 23.41
CA GLN A 65 -6.25 -19.39 23.98
C GLN A 65 -5.64 -20.68 23.43
N ASP A 66 -6.47 -21.69 23.09
CA ASP A 66 -6.04 -22.96 22.54
C ASP A 66 -5.74 -22.88 21.04
N GLY A 67 -5.97 -21.73 20.41
CA GLY A 67 -5.73 -21.48 18.99
C GLY A 67 -6.91 -21.81 18.08
N ASP A 68 -8.06 -22.17 18.63
CA ASP A 68 -9.27 -22.43 17.85
C ASP A 68 -9.86 -21.11 17.33
N LYS A 69 -10.18 -21.10 16.02
CA LYS A 69 -10.78 -19.95 15.38
C LYS A 69 -12.26 -19.82 15.74
N ILE A 70 -12.61 -18.71 16.36
CA ILE A 70 -13.99 -18.34 16.66
C ILE A 70 -14.67 -17.80 15.42
N GLN A 71 -15.91 -18.22 15.18
CA GLN A 71 -16.63 -17.75 14.00
C GLN A 71 -17.16 -16.33 14.19
N THR A 72 -16.72 -15.43 13.32
CA THR A 72 -17.25 -14.08 13.16
C THR A 72 -17.84 -13.90 11.75
N GLN A 73 -18.62 -12.86 11.54
CA GLN A 73 -18.93 -12.40 10.19
C GLN A 73 -17.67 -11.84 9.55
N ASP A 74 -17.68 -11.72 8.21
CA ASP A 74 -16.57 -11.07 7.51
C ASP A 74 -16.39 -9.66 8.03
N SER A 75 -15.14 -9.25 8.20
CA SER A 75 -14.83 -7.88 8.62
C SER A 75 -15.28 -6.88 7.56
N THR A 76 -15.74 -5.73 8.00
CA THR A 76 -16.15 -4.62 7.14
C THR A 76 -15.62 -3.31 7.69
N ILE A 77 -15.42 -2.34 6.80
CA ILE A 77 -15.19 -0.95 7.21
C ILE A 77 -16.54 -0.36 7.56
N SER A 78 -16.62 0.36 8.67
CA SER A 78 -17.86 0.96 9.14
C SER A 78 -18.38 2.02 8.15
N GLU A 79 -19.68 1.99 7.89
CA GLU A 79 -20.35 3.02 7.07
C GLU A 79 -20.23 4.43 7.66
N GLN A 80 -19.97 4.54 8.98
CA GLN A 80 -19.85 5.80 9.68
C GLN A 80 -18.47 6.44 9.54
N SER A 81 -17.42 5.64 9.32
CA SER A 81 -16.04 6.13 9.24
C SER A 81 -15.11 5.12 8.60
N GLU A 82 -14.37 5.56 7.59
CA GLU A 82 -13.29 4.77 6.96
C GLU A 82 -12.09 4.48 7.89
N LYS A 83 -12.16 4.93 9.14
CA LYS A 83 -11.16 4.67 10.19
C LYS A 83 -11.53 3.51 11.10
N ILE A 84 -12.68 2.87 10.91
CA ILE A 84 -13.19 1.84 11.82
C ILE A 84 -13.35 0.52 11.07
N LEU A 85 -12.62 -0.49 11.53
CA LEU A 85 -12.82 -1.89 11.14
C LEU A 85 -13.78 -2.53 12.12
N GLU A 86 -14.77 -3.27 11.63
CA GLU A 86 -15.76 -3.95 12.46
C GLU A 86 -16.08 -5.36 11.99
N ALA A 87 -16.44 -6.23 12.93
CA ALA A 87 -16.98 -7.55 12.65
C ALA A 87 -18.01 -7.94 13.70
N LYS A 88 -19.07 -8.66 13.30
CA LYS A 88 -20.09 -9.17 14.22
C LYS A 88 -19.78 -10.62 14.60
N TRP A 89 -20.17 -11.00 15.80
CA TRP A 89 -20.09 -12.38 16.24
C TRP A 89 -21.07 -13.28 15.45
N LYS A 90 -20.67 -14.53 15.19
CA LYS A 90 -21.56 -15.58 14.70
C LYS A 90 -21.87 -16.57 15.83
N GLY A 91 -22.78 -16.19 16.71
CA GLY A 91 -23.18 -17.02 17.85
C GLY A 91 -22.58 -16.56 19.17
N THR A 92 -22.67 -17.41 20.18
CA THR A 92 -22.13 -17.22 21.53
C THR A 92 -20.74 -17.83 21.61
N ILE A 93 -19.91 -17.29 22.45
CA ILE A 93 -18.60 -17.88 22.80
C ILE A 93 -18.62 -18.23 24.30
N ASP A 94 -17.82 -19.21 24.68
CA ASP A 94 -17.65 -19.63 26.07
C ASP A 94 -16.77 -18.63 26.84
N GLU A 95 -16.80 -18.72 28.18
CA GLU A 95 -15.88 -17.93 29.01
C GLU A 95 -14.44 -18.37 28.75
N GLY A 96 -13.54 -17.39 28.60
CA GLY A 96 -12.14 -17.69 28.28
C GLY A 96 -11.33 -16.49 27.89
N ILE A 97 -10.06 -16.74 27.52
CA ILE A 97 -9.15 -15.75 26.98
C ILE A 97 -9.16 -15.86 25.45
N TYR A 98 -9.24 -14.71 24.79
CA TYR A 98 -9.36 -14.60 23.36
C TYR A 98 -8.38 -13.59 22.78
N TYR A 99 -8.02 -13.77 21.51
CA TYR A 99 -7.10 -12.94 20.76
C TYR A 99 -7.76 -12.48 19.47
N ILE A 100 -7.97 -11.17 19.31
CA ILE A 100 -8.44 -10.57 18.05
C ILE A 100 -7.21 -10.29 17.20
N LYS A 101 -7.02 -11.06 16.12
CA LYS A 101 -6.00 -10.78 15.12
C LYS A 101 -6.62 -9.94 14.03
N TRP A 102 -6.00 -8.81 13.72
CA TRP A 102 -6.47 -7.91 12.71
C TRP A 102 -5.35 -7.54 11.73
N ARG A 103 -5.74 -7.25 10.51
CA ARG A 103 -4.89 -6.74 9.46
C ARG A 103 -5.66 -5.74 8.63
N VAL A 104 -5.03 -4.62 8.25
CA VAL A 104 -5.58 -3.60 7.37
C VAL A 104 -4.47 -3.02 6.50
N VAL A 105 -4.84 -2.34 5.42
CA VAL A 105 -3.93 -1.51 4.64
C VAL A 105 -4.24 -0.06 4.97
N SER A 106 -3.24 0.67 5.45
CA SER A 106 -3.35 2.10 5.75
C SER A 106 -3.56 2.93 4.49
N SER A 107 -4.02 4.16 4.62
CA SER A 107 -4.24 5.09 3.49
C SER A 107 -2.97 5.38 2.68
N ASP A 108 -1.80 5.29 3.30
CA ASP A 108 -0.49 5.40 2.64
C ASP A 108 -0.08 4.13 1.87
N GLY A 109 -0.90 3.08 1.92
CA GLY A 109 -0.70 1.82 1.20
C GLY A 109 0.21 0.81 1.90
N HIS A 110 0.53 1.00 3.19
CA HIS A 110 1.29 0.01 3.96
C HIS A 110 0.36 -0.91 4.74
N PRO A 111 0.54 -2.23 4.64
CA PRO A 111 -0.18 -3.19 5.47
C PRO A 111 0.33 -3.12 6.91
N ILE A 112 -0.59 -3.08 7.84
CA ILE A 112 -0.35 -3.14 9.27
C ILE A 112 -1.21 -4.25 9.88
N GLU A 113 -0.72 -4.90 10.92
CA GLU A 113 -1.40 -5.98 11.61
C GLU A 113 -1.11 -5.95 13.10
N GLY A 114 -1.97 -6.58 13.88
CA GLY A 114 -1.78 -6.66 15.32
C GLY A 114 -2.71 -7.66 15.97
N THR A 115 -2.52 -7.80 17.28
CA THR A 115 -3.32 -8.71 18.10
C THR A 115 -3.82 -7.97 19.35
N ILE A 116 -5.11 -8.12 19.67
CA ILE A 116 -5.74 -7.54 20.85
C ILE A 116 -6.23 -8.69 21.72
N PRO A 117 -5.60 -8.95 22.86
CA PRO A 117 -6.08 -9.94 23.83
C PRO A 117 -7.24 -9.36 24.64
N PHE A 118 -8.24 -10.18 24.98
CA PHE A 118 -9.32 -9.83 25.91
C PHE A 118 -9.81 -11.09 26.65
N GLN A 119 -10.51 -10.91 27.74
CA GLN A 119 -11.10 -11.97 28.54
C GLN A 119 -12.62 -11.82 28.55
N PHE A 120 -13.32 -12.95 28.38
CA PHE A 120 -14.76 -13.03 28.55
C PHE A 120 -15.09 -13.95 29.74
N GLY A 121 -15.90 -13.47 30.67
CA GLY A 121 -16.24 -14.19 31.89
C GLY A 121 -15.14 -14.17 32.96
N ASP A 122 -15.34 -14.96 34.04
CA ASP A 122 -14.50 -15.01 35.21
C ASP A 122 -13.33 -16.02 35.10
N SER A 123 -12.70 -16.08 33.95
CA SER A 123 -11.54 -16.95 33.74
C SER A 123 -10.30 -16.42 34.45
N ALA A 124 -9.40 -17.31 34.92
CA ALA A 124 -8.16 -16.93 35.59
C ALA A 124 -7.32 -15.98 34.75
N GLY A 125 -7.15 -14.77 35.26
CA GLY A 125 -6.72 -13.55 34.61
C GLY A 125 -5.64 -13.63 33.55
N LEU A 126 -5.74 -12.74 32.56
CA LEU A 126 -4.68 -12.41 31.65
C LEU A 126 -3.43 -12.07 32.46
N SER A 127 -2.45 -12.96 32.52
CA SER A 127 -1.11 -12.60 32.99
C SER A 127 -0.64 -11.44 32.12
N ASP A 128 -0.03 -10.42 32.72
CA ASP A 128 0.56 -9.23 32.07
C ASP A 128 1.61 -9.60 31.01
N GLN A 129 1.24 -10.40 30.04
CA GLN A 129 2.03 -10.57 28.82
C GLN A 129 1.69 -9.42 27.89
N ASN A 130 2.45 -8.36 28.12
CA ASN A 130 2.52 -7.18 27.33
C ASN A 130 2.52 -7.47 25.82
N ASN A 131 1.87 -6.57 25.19
CA ASN A 131 2.04 -6.06 23.83
C ASN A 131 0.99 -6.57 22.85
N SER A 132 0.00 -5.70 22.65
CA SER A 132 -0.49 -5.44 21.30
C SER A 132 0.72 -4.97 20.46
N GLU A 133 1.59 -5.90 20.06
CA GLU A 133 2.65 -5.60 19.12
C GLU A 133 1.98 -5.31 17.79
N VAL A 134 1.92 -4.03 17.45
CA VAL A 134 1.68 -3.60 16.08
C VAL A 134 2.94 -3.97 15.31
N ASN A 135 2.91 -5.12 14.64
CA ASN A 135 3.99 -5.49 13.76
C ASN A 135 3.87 -4.65 12.48
N GLU A 136 4.65 -3.59 12.43
CA GLU A 136 4.90 -2.93 11.15
C GLU A 136 5.59 -3.94 10.24
N SER A 137 4.95 -4.26 9.12
CA SER A 137 5.62 -5.08 8.11
C SER A 137 6.80 -4.28 7.57
N PHE A 138 8.01 -4.74 7.86
CA PHE A 138 9.24 -4.12 7.33
C PHE A 138 9.11 -3.96 5.81
N PRO A 139 9.59 -2.83 5.25
CA PRO A 139 9.56 -2.62 3.82
C PRO A 139 10.22 -3.81 3.12
N ASN A 140 9.49 -4.50 2.28
CA ASN A 140 10.02 -5.63 1.54
C ASN A 140 11.18 -5.13 0.68
N SER A 141 12.37 -5.68 0.86
CA SER A 141 13.60 -5.28 0.15
C SER A 141 13.42 -5.27 -1.37
N ILE A 142 12.60 -6.20 -1.90
CA ILE A 142 12.27 -6.27 -3.32
C ILE A 142 11.46 -5.04 -3.75
N ASN A 143 10.50 -4.59 -2.94
CA ASN A 143 9.71 -3.39 -3.22
C ASN A 143 10.61 -2.14 -3.28
N VAL A 144 11.50 -1.98 -2.31
CA VAL A 144 12.47 -0.88 -2.28
C VAL A 144 13.39 -0.91 -3.50
N MET A 145 13.87 -2.09 -3.91
CA MET A 145 14.70 -2.23 -5.11
C MET A 145 13.95 -1.86 -6.40
N LEU A 146 12.70 -2.31 -6.56
CA LEU A 146 11.87 -1.97 -7.74
C LEU A 146 11.58 -0.48 -7.79
N GLN A 147 11.21 0.15 -6.70
CA GLN A 147 10.97 1.60 -6.62
C GLN A 147 12.26 2.39 -6.93
N SER A 148 13.40 1.97 -6.38
CA SER A 148 14.69 2.60 -6.68
C SER A 148 15.04 2.50 -8.15
N LEU A 149 14.84 1.34 -8.77
CA LEU A 149 15.04 1.14 -10.21
C LEU A 149 14.11 2.06 -11.02
N GLN A 150 12.84 2.16 -10.62
CA GLN A 150 11.85 3.04 -11.26
C GLN A 150 12.29 4.50 -11.26
N TYR A 151 12.72 5.01 -10.09
CA TYR A 151 13.18 6.40 -9.97
C TYR A 151 14.45 6.66 -10.77
N ILE A 152 15.43 5.76 -10.75
CA ILE A 152 16.68 5.89 -11.51
C ILE A 152 16.38 5.91 -13.01
N CYS A 153 15.57 4.97 -13.51
CA CYS A 153 15.21 4.90 -14.92
C CYS A 153 14.40 6.12 -15.37
N PHE A 154 13.46 6.59 -14.54
CA PHE A 154 12.68 7.78 -14.81
C PHE A 154 13.55 9.04 -14.86
N ALA A 155 14.47 9.22 -13.91
CA ALA A 155 15.41 10.34 -13.87
C ALA A 155 16.35 10.32 -15.08
N ALA A 156 16.86 9.14 -15.48
CA ALA A 156 17.70 9.01 -16.67
C ALA A 156 16.94 9.37 -17.95
N LEU A 157 15.70 8.85 -18.13
CA LEU A 157 14.85 9.18 -19.28
C LEU A 157 14.56 10.68 -19.38
N THR A 158 14.04 11.25 -18.29
CA THR A 158 13.66 12.68 -18.25
C THR A 158 14.87 13.58 -18.43
N GLY A 159 16.02 13.23 -17.83
CA GLY A 159 17.28 13.95 -18.00
C GLY A 159 17.77 13.94 -19.45
N ILE A 160 17.79 12.78 -20.11
CA ILE A 160 18.21 12.67 -21.53
C ILE A 160 17.24 13.44 -22.43
N LEU A 161 15.93 13.31 -22.23
CA LEU A 161 14.92 14.01 -23.02
C LEU A 161 15.02 15.53 -22.82
N PHE A 162 15.16 16.00 -21.57
CA PHE A 162 15.33 17.41 -21.25
C PHE A 162 16.57 17.99 -21.90
N PHE A 163 17.72 17.30 -21.77
CA PHE A 163 18.99 17.73 -22.38
C PHE A 163 18.84 17.85 -23.89
N ARG A 164 18.24 16.87 -24.53
CA ARG A 164 18.02 16.88 -25.98
C ARG A 164 17.11 18.01 -26.43
N LEU A 165 15.97 18.21 -25.77
CA LEU A 165 14.98 19.22 -26.17
C LEU A 165 15.42 20.65 -25.87
N SER A 166 16.17 20.85 -24.79
CA SER A 166 16.51 22.19 -24.29
C SER A 166 17.87 22.70 -24.78
N LEU A 167 18.88 21.83 -24.87
CA LEU A 167 20.27 22.26 -25.11
C LEU A 167 20.75 21.97 -26.53
N MET A 168 20.14 21.02 -27.24
CA MET A 168 20.64 20.58 -28.55
C MET A 168 19.73 20.92 -29.74
N LYS A 169 18.99 22.00 -29.66
CA LYS A 169 17.97 22.42 -30.62
C LYS A 169 18.50 22.63 -32.05
N ASP A 170 19.81 22.89 -32.27
CA ASP A 170 20.39 23.26 -33.55
C ASP A 170 21.58 22.38 -34.01
N SER A 171 21.93 21.32 -33.31
CA SER A 171 23.11 20.57 -33.68
C SER A 171 22.76 19.33 -34.50
N ARG A 172 23.11 19.35 -35.80
CA ARG A 172 23.25 18.17 -36.67
C ARG A 172 24.23 17.12 -36.06
N LEU A 173 24.91 17.47 -34.97
CA LEU A 173 25.84 16.63 -34.23
C LEU A 173 25.15 15.60 -33.35
N PHE A 174 23.84 15.71 -33.16
CA PHE A 174 23.06 14.75 -32.40
C PHE A 174 22.01 14.00 -33.23
N GLU A 175 22.36 13.67 -34.46
CA GLU A 175 21.83 12.44 -35.05
C GLU A 175 22.08 11.36 -34.00
N ALA A 176 21.00 10.84 -33.39
CA ALA A 176 21.05 10.07 -32.18
C ALA A 176 22.16 9.03 -32.21
N SER A 177 23.29 9.32 -31.58
CA SER A 177 24.38 8.37 -31.43
C SER A 177 23.74 7.03 -31.03
N ARG A 178 24.14 5.94 -31.67
CA ARG A 178 23.66 4.59 -31.33
C ARG A 178 23.63 4.36 -29.79
N ARG A 179 24.57 4.98 -29.09
CA ARG A 179 24.66 4.92 -27.60
C ARG A 179 23.50 5.66 -26.92
N THR A 180 23.13 6.85 -27.37
CA THR A 180 22.03 7.62 -26.77
C THR A 180 20.70 6.90 -26.97
N ARG A 181 20.47 6.33 -28.14
CA ARG A 181 19.29 5.50 -28.40
C ARG A 181 19.28 4.26 -27.52
N LEU A 182 20.42 3.61 -27.29
CA LEU A 182 20.55 2.48 -26.39
C LEU A 182 20.18 2.88 -24.94
N TYR A 183 20.72 3.99 -24.44
CA TYR A 183 20.40 4.49 -23.09
C TYR A 183 18.93 4.85 -22.93
N LEU A 184 18.31 5.48 -23.91
CA LEU A 184 16.87 5.77 -23.87
C LEU A 184 16.03 4.49 -23.78
N TRP A 185 16.30 3.53 -24.67
CA TRP A 185 15.55 2.28 -24.69
C TRP A 185 15.82 1.39 -23.47
N SER A 186 17.05 1.36 -22.95
CA SER A 186 17.36 0.61 -21.73
C SER A 186 16.71 1.23 -20.49
N SER A 187 16.70 2.55 -20.36
CA SER A 187 16.00 3.23 -19.29
C SER A 187 14.48 3.06 -19.39
N TYR A 188 13.93 3.09 -20.60
CA TYR A 188 12.52 2.80 -20.84
C TYR A 188 12.16 1.36 -20.45
N ALA A 189 12.98 0.39 -20.88
CA ALA A 189 12.76 -1.02 -20.55
C ALA A 189 12.85 -1.28 -19.05
N GLY A 190 13.81 -0.66 -18.34
CA GLY A 190 13.93 -0.74 -16.89
C GLY A 190 12.72 -0.13 -16.16
N LEU A 191 12.23 1.02 -16.64
CA LEU A 191 11.03 1.66 -16.12
C LEU A 191 9.80 0.77 -16.33
N ALA A 192 9.60 0.25 -17.53
CA ALA A 192 8.51 -0.65 -17.86
C ALA A 192 8.54 -1.92 -16.98
N PHE A 193 9.70 -2.56 -16.88
CA PHE A 193 9.90 -3.73 -16.05
C PHE A 193 9.52 -3.47 -14.59
N SER A 194 9.99 -2.37 -14.01
CA SER A 194 9.70 -1.98 -12.64
C SER A 194 8.19 -1.78 -12.41
N ILE A 195 7.50 -1.04 -13.29
CA ILE A 195 6.06 -0.79 -13.20
C ILE A 195 5.27 -2.10 -13.33
N PHE A 196 5.60 -2.97 -14.29
CA PHE A 196 4.89 -4.24 -14.45
C PHE A 196 5.11 -5.20 -13.28
N CYS A 197 6.32 -5.25 -12.72
CA CYS A 197 6.62 -6.11 -11.55
C CYS A 197 6.04 -5.57 -10.24
N SER A 198 5.78 -4.28 -10.13
CA SER A 198 5.24 -3.69 -8.90
C SER A 198 3.82 -4.18 -8.58
N LEU A 199 2.98 -4.43 -9.59
CA LEU A 199 1.59 -4.86 -9.38
C LEU A 199 1.48 -6.25 -8.72
N PRO A 200 2.07 -7.35 -9.26
CA PRO A 200 2.02 -8.64 -8.59
C PRO A 200 2.71 -8.64 -7.22
N LEU A 201 3.79 -7.87 -7.06
CA LEU A 201 4.44 -7.71 -5.76
C LEU A 201 3.48 -7.05 -4.76
N LYS A 202 2.77 -5.99 -5.17
CA LYS A 202 1.81 -5.31 -4.31
C LYS A 202 0.67 -6.23 -3.90
N VAL A 203 0.17 -7.08 -4.82
CA VAL A 203 -0.82 -8.11 -4.49
C VAL A 203 -0.31 -9.04 -3.38
N THR A 204 0.92 -9.55 -3.48
CA THR A 204 1.46 -10.44 -2.44
C THR A 204 1.60 -9.74 -1.09
N LEU A 205 2.03 -8.47 -1.08
CA LEU A 205 2.24 -7.71 0.14
C LEU A 205 0.92 -7.33 0.81
N ASP A 206 -0.06 -6.82 0.07
CA ASP A 206 -1.32 -6.32 0.64
C ASP A 206 -2.24 -7.47 1.06
N ALA A 207 -2.39 -8.50 0.21
CA ALA A 207 -3.21 -9.65 0.52
C ALA A 207 -2.53 -10.66 1.47
N GLY A 208 -1.21 -10.55 1.71
CA GLY A 208 -0.47 -11.54 2.51
C GLY A 208 -0.45 -12.94 1.90
N VAL A 209 -0.55 -13.04 0.57
CA VAL A 209 -0.63 -14.32 -0.15
C VAL A 209 0.68 -14.65 -0.86
N GLY A 210 0.88 -15.93 -1.12
CA GLY A 210 2.06 -16.37 -1.88
C GLY A 210 2.04 -15.95 -3.36
N TRP A 211 3.19 -15.97 -4.02
CA TRP A 211 3.38 -15.59 -5.42
C TRP A 211 2.45 -16.30 -6.42
N THR A 212 1.99 -17.52 -6.10
CA THR A 212 1.05 -18.26 -6.93
C THR A 212 -0.31 -17.57 -7.06
N TYR A 213 -0.66 -16.75 -6.09
CA TYR A 213 -1.91 -15.98 -6.06
C TYR A 213 -1.76 -14.56 -6.61
N ALA A 214 -0.53 -14.06 -6.77
CA ALA A 214 -0.23 -12.71 -7.26
C ALA A 214 -0.81 -12.41 -8.65
N PHE A 215 -1.01 -13.44 -9.45
CA PHE A 215 -1.55 -13.35 -10.82
C PHE A 215 -3.03 -13.69 -10.94
N LYS A 216 -3.72 -13.97 -9.83
CA LYS A 216 -5.17 -14.19 -9.87
C LYS A 216 -5.90 -12.87 -10.17
N VAL A 217 -6.76 -12.93 -11.19
CA VAL A 217 -7.50 -11.77 -11.68
C VAL A 217 -8.34 -11.10 -10.59
N SER A 218 -8.88 -11.87 -9.63
CA SER A 218 -9.65 -11.32 -8.51
C SER A 218 -8.81 -10.37 -7.65
N TYR A 219 -7.63 -10.78 -7.20
CA TYR A 219 -6.73 -9.95 -6.39
C TYR A 219 -6.18 -8.74 -7.17
N ILE A 220 -5.84 -8.94 -8.46
CA ILE A 220 -5.40 -7.83 -9.31
C ILE A 220 -6.50 -6.77 -9.44
N LYS A 221 -7.75 -7.18 -9.70
CA LYS A 221 -8.87 -6.24 -9.77
C LYS A 221 -9.11 -5.52 -8.45
N GLU A 222 -8.96 -6.21 -7.35
CA GLU A 222 -9.12 -5.65 -6.01
C GLU A 222 -8.06 -4.57 -5.75
N VAL A 223 -6.77 -4.86 -6.02
CA VAL A 223 -5.70 -3.86 -5.92
C VAL A 223 -5.96 -2.66 -6.81
N LEU A 224 -6.34 -2.88 -8.08
CA LEU A 224 -6.54 -1.80 -9.04
C LEU A 224 -7.73 -0.89 -8.71
N ASN A 225 -8.83 -1.45 -8.17
CA ASN A 225 -10.07 -0.72 -7.97
C ASN A 225 -10.25 -0.18 -6.55
N ALA A 226 -9.65 -0.83 -5.56
CA ALA A 226 -9.92 -0.55 -4.16
C ALA A 226 -8.70 0.02 -3.40
N THR A 227 -7.56 0.20 -4.07
CA THR A 227 -6.38 0.80 -3.44
C THR A 227 -5.91 2.07 -4.15
N ASN A 228 -5.29 2.98 -3.39
CA ASN A 228 -4.66 4.18 -3.96
C ASN A 228 -3.52 3.82 -4.93
N PHE A 229 -2.81 2.72 -4.66
CA PHE A 229 -1.77 2.19 -5.54
C PHE A 229 -2.32 1.88 -6.93
N GLY A 230 -3.49 1.27 -7.03
CA GLY A 230 -4.10 0.92 -8.32
C GLY A 230 -4.34 2.13 -9.21
N SER A 231 -4.86 3.23 -8.64
CA SER A 231 -5.07 4.48 -9.36
C SER A 231 -3.75 5.07 -9.89
N VAL A 232 -2.70 5.08 -9.06
CA VAL A 232 -1.37 5.56 -9.45
C VAL A 232 -0.78 4.67 -10.53
N TRP A 233 -0.88 3.35 -10.39
CA TRP A 233 -0.35 2.38 -11.35
C TRP A 233 -0.98 2.53 -12.75
N ILE A 234 -2.30 2.79 -12.83
CA ILE A 234 -2.97 3.07 -14.11
C ILE A 234 -2.39 4.33 -14.76
N ILE A 235 -2.17 5.40 -13.98
CA ILE A 235 -1.55 6.63 -14.47
C ILE A 235 -0.13 6.36 -14.96
N GLU A 236 0.66 5.58 -14.25
CA GLU A 236 2.03 5.19 -14.66
C GLU A 236 2.03 4.45 -15.98
N ILE A 237 1.10 3.52 -16.22
CA ILE A 237 0.95 2.83 -17.52
C ILE A 237 0.62 3.83 -18.65
N LEU A 238 -0.26 4.79 -18.41
CA LEU A 238 -0.59 5.82 -19.41
C LEU A 238 0.63 6.70 -19.73
N ILE A 239 1.40 7.09 -18.72
CA ILE A 239 2.65 7.85 -18.90
C ILE A 239 3.68 6.99 -19.67
N LEU A 240 3.79 5.70 -19.35
CA LEU A 240 4.68 4.79 -20.04
C LEU A 240 4.35 4.68 -21.53
N LEU A 241 3.07 4.58 -21.89
CA LEU A 241 2.60 4.58 -23.28
C LEU A 241 2.93 5.90 -23.98
N LEU A 242 2.73 7.03 -23.32
CA LEU A 242 3.08 8.35 -23.86
C LEU A 242 4.60 8.46 -24.12
N LEU A 243 5.41 8.04 -23.16
CA LEU A 243 6.88 8.02 -23.31
C LEU A 243 7.33 7.12 -24.45
N PHE A 244 6.70 5.96 -24.64
CA PHE A 244 6.96 5.10 -25.79
C PHE A 244 6.76 5.84 -27.10
N LEU A 245 5.61 6.52 -27.26
CA LEU A 245 5.33 7.29 -28.47
C LEU A 245 6.36 8.41 -28.68
N VAL A 246 6.71 9.15 -27.64
CA VAL A 246 7.74 10.20 -27.70
C VAL A 246 9.08 9.64 -28.18
N ILE A 247 9.54 8.52 -27.59
CA ILE A 247 10.83 7.90 -27.94
C ILE A 247 10.79 7.31 -29.36
N TYR A 248 9.65 6.74 -29.77
CA TYR A 248 9.48 6.12 -31.09
C TYR A 248 9.52 7.14 -32.22
N PHE A 249 8.84 8.30 -32.06
CA PHE A 249 8.82 9.36 -33.08
C PHE A 249 10.01 10.31 -33.00
N MET A 250 10.91 10.13 -32.10
CA MET A 250 12.11 10.93 -31.90
C MET A 250 13.33 10.33 -32.56
#